data_3bf7cf3eaf2d5a51ac6bb0f8595a4a5a
#
_entry.id   3bf7cf3eaf2d5a51ac6bb0f8595a4a5a
#
_cell.length_a   1.000
_cell.length_b   1.000
_cell.length_c   1.000
_cell.angle_alpha   90.00
_cell.angle_beta   90.00
_cell.angle_gamma   90.00
#
_symmetry.space_group_name_H-M   'P 1'
#
loop_
_entity.id
_entity.type
_entity.pdbx_description
1 polymer ?
#
loop_
_entity_poly.entity_id
_entity_poly.type
_entity_poly.pdbx_seq_one_letter_code
_entity_poly.pdbx_strand_id
1 'polypeptide(L)'
;MLQVKTGELEKMGLLFERYHRALYGFLFHMTYNREGSEDMVQTVFYKMLKYRNSFTGDGEFMAWMYQVARNVLKDSYKKKSQQVAHYDVADFADQIDGGMAADEQFELRQTRTELHGAMKNLSDDHREVLIMSRLQELKYQEIAQILQITEGAVKVRAHRAMQELKQVYLKRKAKQK
;
A
#
# COMPACT_ATOMS: atom_id res chain seq x y z
N MET A 1 15.94 -4.73 -13.12
CA MET A 1 15.08 -4.13 -14.18
C MET A 1 15.85 -3.78 -15.45
N LEU A 2 17.07 -3.27 -15.38
CA LEU A 2 17.88 -3.01 -16.59
C LEU A 2 18.07 -4.26 -17.46
N GLN A 3 18.38 -5.41 -16.88
CA GLN A 3 18.50 -6.69 -17.60
C GLN A 3 17.18 -7.11 -18.29
N VAL A 4 16.02 -6.87 -17.63
CA VAL A 4 14.70 -7.11 -18.26
C VAL A 4 14.49 -6.18 -19.47
N LYS A 5 14.94 -4.92 -19.37
CA LYS A 5 14.89 -3.95 -20.46
C LYS A 5 15.72 -4.40 -21.66
N THR A 6 16.89 -4.99 -21.41
CA THR A 6 17.80 -5.48 -22.47
C THR A 6 17.41 -6.86 -23.03
N GLY A 7 16.32 -7.48 -22.54
CA GLY A 7 15.75 -8.69 -23.12
C GLY A 7 15.80 -9.94 -22.23
N GLU A 8 16.46 -9.90 -21.08
CA GLU A 8 16.47 -11.02 -20.11
C GLU A 8 15.14 -11.06 -19.31
N LEU A 9 14.05 -11.44 -19.99
CA LEU A 9 12.68 -11.36 -19.46
C LEU A 9 12.46 -12.27 -18.25
N GLU A 10 13.17 -13.37 -18.13
CA GLU A 10 13.14 -14.31 -16.99
C GLU A 10 13.55 -13.64 -15.67
N LYS A 11 14.36 -12.56 -15.72
CA LYS A 11 14.69 -11.76 -14.53
C LYS A 11 13.50 -11.04 -13.91
N MET A 12 12.37 -10.94 -14.62
CA MET A 12 11.13 -10.43 -14.04
C MET A 12 10.63 -11.34 -12.91
N GLY A 13 10.85 -12.65 -12.98
CA GLY A 13 10.53 -13.58 -11.89
C GLY A 13 11.23 -13.23 -10.59
N LEU A 14 12.51 -12.86 -10.63
CA LEU A 14 13.28 -12.44 -9.45
C LEU A 14 12.73 -11.13 -8.85
N LEU A 15 12.28 -10.21 -9.70
CA LEU A 15 11.63 -8.98 -9.24
C LEU A 15 10.26 -9.28 -8.60
N PHE A 16 9.51 -10.21 -9.16
CA PHE A 16 8.25 -10.67 -8.59
C PHE A 16 8.47 -11.28 -7.21
N GLU A 17 9.35 -12.25 -7.08
CA GLU A 17 9.66 -12.89 -5.79
C GLU A 17 10.05 -11.86 -4.72
N ARG A 18 10.84 -10.85 -5.10
CA ARG A 18 11.33 -9.84 -4.16
C ARG A 18 10.28 -8.80 -3.75
N TYR A 19 9.41 -8.38 -4.66
CA TYR A 19 8.58 -7.18 -4.46
C TYR A 19 7.08 -7.42 -4.40
N HIS A 20 6.56 -8.61 -4.77
CA HIS A 20 5.12 -8.86 -4.81
C HIS A 20 4.44 -8.66 -3.46
N ARG A 21 5.08 -9.07 -2.34
CA ARG A 21 4.53 -8.90 -0.99
C ARG A 21 4.44 -7.44 -0.59
N ALA A 22 5.46 -6.63 -0.88
CA ALA A 22 5.45 -5.20 -0.59
C ALA A 22 4.37 -4.48 -1.39
N LEU A 23 4.25 -4.79 -2.70
CA LEU A 23 3.20 -4.25 -3.56
C LEU A 23 1.81 -4.68 -3.10
N TYR A 24 1.62 -5.95 -2.75
CA TYR A 24 0.37 -6.45 -2.21
C TYR A 24 -0.02 -5.67 -0.93
N GLY A 25 0.90 -5.56 0.04
CA GLY A 25 0.66 -4.81 1.27
C GLY A 25 0.26 -3.36 1.01
N PHE A 26 0.95 -2.67 0.10
CA PHE A 26 0.59 -1.30 -0.30
C PHE A 26 -0.81 -1.23 -0.90
N LEU A 27 -1.10 -2.03 -1.93
CA LEU A 27 -2.39 -2.02 -2.64
C LEU A 27 -3.55 -2.45 -1.73
N PHE A 28 -3.31 -3.45 -0.89
CA PHE A 28 -4.29 -3.94 0.07
C PHE A 28 -4.65 -2.88 1.11
N HIS A 29 -3.69 -2.23 1.72
CA HIS A 29 -3.97 -1.16 2.70
C HIS A 29 -4.57 0.10 2.06
N MET A 30 -4.40 0.29 0.75
CA MET A 30 -5.10 1.36 0.03
C MET A 30 -6.57 1.01 -0.27
N THR A 31 -6.87 -0.25 -0.61
CA THR A 31 -8.20 -0.66 -1.14
C THR A 31 -9.04 -1.48 -0.17
N TYR A 32 -8.39 -2.16 0.78
CA TYR A 32 -8.99 -3.15 1.69
C TYR A 32 -9.77 -4.25 0.93
N ASN A 33 -9.28 -4.63 -0.24
CA ASN A 33 -9.85 -5.68 -1.08
C ASN A 33 -8.73 -6.68 -1.43
N ARG A 34 -8.81 -7.89 -0.87
CA ARG A 34 -7.79 -8.93 -1.03
C ARG A 34 -7.63 -9.34 -2.50
N GLU A 35 -8.71 -9.84 -3.09
CA GLU A 35 -8.73 -10.33 -4.46
C GLU A 35 -8.32 -9.24 -5.46
N GLY A 36 -8.92 -8.04 -5.35
CA GLY A 36 -8.55 -6.92 -6.21
C GLY A 36 -7.10 -6.46 -6.03
N SER A 37 -6.49 -6.67 -4.85
CA SER A 37 -5.08 -6.33 -4.62
C SER A 37 -4.15 -7.36 -5.26
N GLU A 38 -4.50 -8.64 -5.22
CA GLU A 38 -3.76 -9.71 -5.92
C GLU A 38 -3.78 -9.46 -7.44
N ASP A 39 -4.93 -9.15 -8.02
CA ASP A 39 -5.08 -8.80 -9.44
C ASP A 39 -4.28 -7.54 -9.82
N MET A 40 -4.30 -6.53 -8.94
CA MET A 40 -3.52 -5.32 -9.17
C MET A 40 -2.02 -5.59 -9.12
N VAL A 41 -1.52 -6.45 -8.22
CA VAL A 41 -0.10 -6.85 -8.21
C VAL A 41 0.28 -7.47 -9.56
N GLN A 42 -0.49 -8.43 -10.07
CA GLN A 42 -0.24 -9.03 -11.38
C GLN A 42 -0.24 -7.97 -12.50
N THR A 43 -1.21 -7.06 -12.46
CA THR A 43 -1.31 -5.95 -13.42
C THR A 43 -0.10 -5.02 -13.35
N VAL A 44 0.45 -4.74 -12.15
CA VAL A 44 1.67 -3.95 -11.98
C VAL A 44 2.84 -4.63 -12.68
N PHE A 45 3.10 -5.92 -12.42
CA PHE A 45 4.20 -6.65 -13.06
C PHE A 45 4.02 -6.76 -14.57
N TYR A 46 2.80 -7.00 -15.05
CA TYR A 46 2.49 -6.96 -16.47
C TYR A 46 2.82 -5.58 -17.10
N LYS A 47 2.39 -4.48 -16.47
CA LYS A 47 2.70 -3.12 -16.93
C LYS A 47 4.20 -2.82 -16.87
N MET A 48 4.90 -3.27 -15.83
CA MET A 48 6.35 -3.14 -15.75
C MET A 48 7.06 -3.85 -16.89
N LEU A 49 6.61 -5.05 -17.26
CA LEU A 49 7.15 -5.79 -18.41
C LEU A 49 6.82 -5.10 -19.72
N LYS A 50 5.56 -4.71 -19.91
CA LYS A 50 5.08 -4.03 -21.13
C LYS A 50 5.80 -2.69 -21.36
N TYR A 51 5.98 -1.91 -20.31
CA TYR A 51 6.59 -0.58 -20.38
C TYR A 51 8.06 -0.55 -19.91
N ARG A 52 8.75 -1.69 -19.93
CA ARG A 52 10.13 -1.83 -19.45
C ARG A 52 11.10 -0.81 -20.06
N ASN A 53 10.84 -0.37 -21.27
CA ASN A 53 11.67 0.62 -21.98
C ASN A 53 11.56 2.02 -21.35
N SER A 54 10.49 2.32 -20.60
CA SER A 54 10.34 3.59 -19.89
C SER A 54 11.19 3.70 -18.62
N PHE A 55 11.74 2.58 -18.15
CA PHE A 55 12.71 2.60 -17.06
C PHE A 55 14.06 3.06 -17.58
N THR A 56 14.48 4.26 -17.20
CA THR A 56 15.74 4.87 -17.69
C THR A 56 16.97 4.32 -16.97
N GLY A 57 16.82 3.92 -15.72
CA GLY A 57 17.93 3.52 -14.85
C GLY A 57 18.53 4.67 -14.06
N ASP A 58 18.19 5.93 -14.36
CA ASP A 58 18.71 7.13 -13.72
C ASP A 58 18.06 7.41 -12.35
N GLY A 59 16.99 6.70 -12.01
CA GLY A 59 16.25 6.78 -10.76
C GLY A 59 16.20 5.45 -10.03
N GLU A 60 15.75 5.50 -8.76
CA GLU A 60 15.57 4.28 -8.00
C GLU A 60 14.44 3.41 -8.58
N PHE A 61 14.71 2.13 -8.78
CA PHE A 61 13.75 1.15 -9.27
C PHE A 61 12.45 1.16 -8.44
N MET A 62 12.57 1.29 -7.12
CA MET A 62 11.43 1.36 -6.20
C MET A 62 10.48 2.50 -6.55
N ALA A 63 11.00 3.70 -6.80
CA ALA A 63 10.18 4.85 -7.15
C ALA A 63 9.40 4.61 -8.44
N TRP A 64 10.04 4.08 -9.48
CA TRP A 64 9.36 3.73 -10.74
C TRP A 64 8.30 2.64 -10.55
N MET A 65 8.61 1.58 -9.82
CA MET A 65 7.67 0.49 -9.53
C MET A 65 6.42 0.99 -8.78
N TYR A 66 6.59 1.80 -7.73
CA TYR A 66 5.46 2.37 -7.01
C TYR A 66 4.65 3.38 -7.84
N GLN A 67 5.27 4.12 -8.76
CA GLN A 67 4.54 4.94 -9.72
C GLN A 67 3.64 4.11 -10.63
N VAL A 68 4.13 2.96 -11.12
CA VAL A 68 3.30 2.00 -11.88
C VAL A 68 2.15 1.48 -11.02
N ALA A 69 2.41 1.11 -9.74
CA ALA A 69 1.39 0.63 -8.82
C ALA A 69 0.31 1.70 -8.54
N ARG A 70 0.71 2.96 -8.32
CA ARG A 70 -0.21 4.09 -8.15
C ARG A 70 -1.11 4.31 -9.37
N ASN A 71 -0.57 4.17 -10.58
CA ASN A 71 -1.36 4.28 -11.80
C ASN A 71 -2.38 3.14 -11.92
N VAL A 72 -1.99 1.90 -11.57
CA VAL A 72 -2.91 0.75 -11.52
C VAL A 72 -4.03 1.00 -10.51
N LEU A 73 -3.69 1.50 -9.32
CA LEU A 73 -4.66 1.84 -8.28
C LEU A 73 -5.65 2.92 -8.75
N LYS A 74 -5.18 3.99 -9.37
CA LYS A 74 -6.04 5.04 -9.94
C LYS A 74 -6.98 4.49 -11.02
N ASP A 75 -6.49 3.62 -11.88
CA ASP A 75 -7.30 2.98 -12.92
C ASP A 75 -8.39 2.10 -12.29
N SER A 76 -8.08 1.40 -11.19
CA SER A 76 -9.06 0.57 -10.46
C SER A 76 -10.17 1.44 -9.83
N TYR A 77 -9.83 2.58 -9.25
CA TYR A 77 -10.83 3.51 -8.70
C TYR A 77 -11.76 4.09 -9.77
N LYS A 78 -11.23 4.44 -10.95
CA LYS A 78 -12.05 4.91 -12.08
C LYS A 78 -13.05 3.84 -12.53
N LYS A 79 -12.63 2.57 -12.60
CA LYS A 79 -13.53 1.46 -12.94
C LYS A 79 -14.60 1.23 -11.87
N LYS A 80 -14.25 1.34 -10.58
CA LYS A 80 -15.21 1.17 -9.47
C LYS A 80 -16.23 2.29 -9.38
N SER A 81 -15.89 3.53 -9.70
CA SER A 81 -16.85 4.64 -9.74
C SER A 81 -17.96 4.42 -10.78
N GLN A 82 -17.75 3.52 -11.74
CA GLN A 82 -18.73 3.09 -12.74
C GLN A 82 -19.51 1.84 -12.33
N GLN A 83 -19.09 1.13 -11.28
CA GLN A 83 -19.76 -0.07 -10.77
C GLN A 83 -19.96 0.10 -9.26
N VAL A 84 -21.22 0.23 -8.82
CA VAL A 84 -21.58 0.21 -7.40
C VAL A 84 -21.34 -1.19 -6.85
N ALA A 85 -20.30 -1.38 -6.07
CA ALA A 85 -20.02 -2.64 -5.40
C ALA A 85 -19.75 -2.43 -3.92
N HIS A 86 -20.57 -3.06 -3.09
CA HIS A 86 -20.34 -3.23 -1.65
C HIS A 86 -19.24 -4.26 -1.43
N TYR A 87 -18.26 -3.94 -0.57
CA TYR A 87 -17.28 -4.90 -0.09
C TYR A 87 -17.31 -4.97 1.43
N ASP A 88 -17.52 -6.19 1.93
CA ASP A 88 -17.52 -6.52 3.36
C ASP A 88 -16.10 -6.53 3.97
N VAL A 89 -16.04 -6.17 5.25
CA VAL A 89 -14.82 -5.90 6.03
C VAL A 89 -14.26 -7.17 6.69
N ALA A 90 -14.77 -8.36 6.34
CA ALA A 90 -14.62 -9.58 7.15
C ALA A 90 -13.24 -10.29 7.09
N ASP A 91 -12.31 -9.91 6.19
CA ASP A 91 -11.13 -10.75 5.87
C ASP A 91 -9.81 -10.39 6.58
N PHE A 92 -9.86 -9.75 7.76
CA PHE A 92 -8.62 -9.35 8.47
C PHE A 92 -8.09 -10.35 9.49
N ALA A 93 -8.70 -11.53 9.61
CA ALA A 93 -8.44 -12.44 10.73
C ALA A 93 -7.19 -13.31 10.58
N ASP A 94 -6.65 -13.51 9.39
CA ASP A 94 -5.59 -14.51 9.18
C ASP A 94 -4.25 -13.89 8.79
N GLN A 95 -3.35 -13.83 9.73
CA GLN A 95 -1.91 -14.15 9.65
C GLN A 95 -1.12 -13.60 10.83
N ILE A 96 -1.33 -14.17 12.03
CA ILE A 96 -0.25 -14.30 13.02
C ILE A 96 -0.49 -15.61 13.75
N ASP A 97 0.13 -16.65 13.24
CA ASP A 97 0.39 -17.86 13.98
C ASP A 97 1.72 -17.65 14.72
N GLY A 98 1.67 -17.49 15.99
CA GLY A 98 2.83 -17.29 16.84
C GLY A 98 2.43 -17.34 18.29
N GLY A 99 2.39 -18.53 18.89
CA GLY A 99 2.66 -18.86 20.30
C GLY A 99 2.21 -17.95 21.45
N MET A 100 1.37 -16.93 21.19
CA MET A 100 0.87 -15.98 22.19
C MET A 100 -0.38 -16.54 22.88
N ALA A 101 -0.60 -16.15 24.13
CA ALA A 101 -1.82 -16.48 24.87
C ALA A 101 -3.07 -15.98 24.13
N ALA A 102 -4.18 -16.71 24.22
CA ALA A 102 -5.41 -16.40 23.48
C ALA A 102 -5.93 -14.99 23.75
N ASP A 103 -5.81 -14.50 24.96
CA ASP A 103 -6.24 -13.14 25.36
C ASP A 103 -5.38 -12.05 24.71
N GLU A 104 -4.05 -12.24 24.66
CA GLU A 104 -3.15 -11.29 23.98
C GLU A 104 -3.40 -11.26 22.46
N GLN A 105 -3.70 -12.41 21.86
CA GLN A 105 -4.09 -12.49 20.45
C GLN A 105 -5.40 -11.74 20.18
N PHE A 106 -6.37 -11.86 21.09
CA PHE A 106 -7.66 -11.17 20.97
C PHE A 106 -7.49 -9.64 21.04
N GLU A 107 -6.75 -9.13 22.03
CA GLU A 107 -6.46 -7.69 22.17
C GLU A 107 -5.71 -7.12 20.95
N LEU A 108 -4.73 -7.86 20.43
CA LEU A 108 -3.98 -7.49 19.24
C LEU A 108 -4.88 -7.44 17.99
N ARG A 109 -5.77 -8.43 17.82
CA ARG A 109 -6.75 -8.45 16.71
C ARG A 109 -7.71 -7.28 16.81
N GLN A 110 -8.22 -6.98 18.00
CA GLN A 110 -9.11 -5.85 18.24
C GLN A 110 -8.40 -4.52 17.92
N THR A 111 -7.20 -4.31 18.45
CA THR A 111 -6.41 -3.10 18.18
C THR A 111 -6.12 -2.92 16.68
N ARG A 112 -5.83 -4.00 15.97
CA ARG A 112 -5.63 -3.97 14.51
C ARG A 112 -6.89 -3.59 13.77
N THR A 113 -8.02 -4.18 14.13
CA THR A 113 -9.32 -3.86 13.52
C THR A 113 -9.69 -2.40 13.73
N GLU A 114 -9.46 -1.87 14.94
CA GLU A 114 -9.68 -0.46 15.27
C GLU A 114 -8.77 0.46 14.45
N LEU A 115 -7.47 0.14 14.38
CA LEU A 115 -6.49 0.91 13.60
C LEU A 115 -6.83 0.89 12.11
N HIS A 116 -7.18 -0.26 11.57
CA HIS A 116 -7.65 -0.40 10.18
C HIS A 116 -8.89 0.45 9.91
N GLY A 117 -9.86 0.40 10.82
CA GLY A 117 -11.05 1.23 10.72
C GLY A 117 -10.72 2.73 10.77
N ALA A 118 -9.72 3.13 11.55
CA ALA A 118 -9.25 4.52 11.59
C ALA A 118 -8.53 4.91 10.29
N MET A 119 -7.67 4.05 9.75
CA MET A 119 -6.97 4.26 8.48
C MET A 119 -7.92 4.44 7.29
N LYS A 120 -9.05 3.70 7.25
CA LYS A 120 -10.09 3.85 6.20
C LYS A 120 -10.70 5.25 6.15
N ASN A 121 -10.73 5.97 7.26
CA ASN A 121 -11.32 7.31 7.35
C ASN A 121 -10.34 8.44 7.03
N LEU A 122 -9.07 8.12 6.76
CA LEU A 122 -8.12 9.10 6.27
C LEU A 122 -8.37 9.41 4.79
N SER A 123 -7.97 10.61 4.36
CA SER A 123 -7.84 10.91 2.94
C SER A 123 -6.84 9.94 2.28
N ASP A 124 -7.00 9.68 0.99
CA ASP A 124 -6.10 8.77 0.26
C ASP A 124 -4.64 9.22 0.34
N ASP A 125 -4.38 10.53 0.25
CA ASP A 125 -3.03 11.11 0.38
C ASP A 125 -2.40 10.87 1.75
N HIS A 126 -3.17 11.00 2.83
CA HIS A 126 -2.70 10.75 4.19
C HIS A 126 -2.51 9.26 4.45
N ARG A 127 -3.43 8.44 3.96
CA ARG A 127 -3.32 6.98 4.05
C ARG A 127 -2.10 6.48 3.30
N GLU A 128 -1.88 6.94 2.07
CA GLU A 128 -0.76 6.56 1.22
C GLU A 128 0.59 6.84 1.89
N VAL A 129 0.79 8.04 2.42
CA VAL A 129 2.06 8.40 3.07
C VAL A 129 2.32 7.60 4.35
N LEU A 130 1.28 7.26 5.12
CA LEU A 130 1.42 6.41 6.31
C LEU A 130 1.74 4.97 5.94
N ILE A 131 1.08 4.41 4.92
CA ILE A 131 1.39 3.07 4.44
C ILE A 131 2.85 3.00 4.00
N MET A 132 3.30 3.93 3.16
CA MET A 132 4.68 3.95 2.67
C MET A 132 5.70 4.11 3.82
N SER A 133 5.46 5.04 4.75
CA SER A 133 6.44 5.36 5.79
C SER A 133 6.42 4.42 6.99
N ARG A 134 5.27 3.81 7.33
CA ARG A 134 5.09 3.02 8.56
C ARG A 134 4.93 1.53 8.33
N LEU A 135 4.28 1.13 7.22
CA LEU A 135 4.06 -0.28 6.91
C LEU A 135 5.09 -0.81 5.91
N GLN A 136 5.57 0.03 4.99
CA GLN A 136 6.59 -0.34 4.01
C GLN A 136 8.00 0.15 4.41
N GLU A 137 8.10 0.91 5.51
CA GLU A 137 9.36 1.42 6.08
C GLU A 137 10.22 2.21 5.09
N LEU A 138 9.59 2.82 4.07
CA LEU A 138 10.29 3.62 3.08
C LEU A 138 10.82 4.93 3.71
N LYS A 139 12.02 5.33 3.30
CA LYS A 139 12.59 6.61 3.69
C LYS A 139 11.81 7.77 3.06
N TYR A 140 11.76 8.91 3.73
CA TYR A 140 11.05 10.08 3.21
C TYR A 140 11.59 10.56 1.86
N GLN A 141 12.87 10.38 1.60
CA GLN A 141 13.47 10.66 0.30
C GLN A 141 12.90 9.76 -0.81
N GLU A 142 12.75 8.45 -0.55
CA GLU A 142 12.16 7.49 -1.49
C GLU A 142 10.68 7.83 -1.74
N ILE A 143 9.93 8.13 -0.66
CA ILE A 143 8.52 8.55 -0.75
C ILE A 143 8.38 9.84 -1.56
N ALA A 144 9.31 10.80 -1.39
CA ALA A 144 9.34 12.05 -2.15
C ALA A 144 9.46 11.78 -3.66
N GLN A 145 10.33 10.85 -4.05
CA GLN A 145 10.49 10.43 -5.45
C GLN A 145 9.22 9.71 -5.98
N ILE A 146 8.63 8.81 -5.17
CA ILE A 146 7.41 8.09 -5.54
C ILE A 146 6.24 9.07 -5.75
N LEU A 147 6.06 10.01 -4.82
CA LEU A 147 4.95 10.96 -4.83
C LEU A 147 5.21 12.19 -5.72
N GLN A 148 6.44 12.37 -6.20
CA GLN A 148 6.90 13.53 -6.99
C GLN A 148 6.68 14.86 -6.25
N ILE A 149 7.01 14.88 -4.95
CA ILE A 149 6.97 16.06 -4.09
C ILE A 149 8.30 16.19 -3.33
N THR A 150 8.53 17.30 -2.64
CA THR A 150 9.74 17.49 -1.84
C THR A 150 9.74 16.62 -0.58
N GLU A 151 10.90 16.25 -0.07
CA GLU A 151 11.03 15.52 1.20
C GLU A 151 10.39 16.29 2.36
N GLY A 152 10.52 17.62 2.37
CA GLY A 152 9.85 18.49 3.35
C GLY A 152 8.33 18.36 3.30
N ALA A 153 7.75 18.28 2.09
CA ALA A 153 6.30 18.06 1.92
C ALA A 153 5.88 16.67 2.41
N VAL A 154 6.70 15.64 2.21
CA VAL A 154 6.44 14.29 2.77
C VAL A 154 6.42 14.34 4.30
N LYS A 155 7.40 14.98 4.94
CA LYS A 155 7.47 15.12 6.42
C LYS A 155 6.21 15.80 6.97
N VAL A 156 5.80 16.90 6.36
CA VAL A 156 4.58 17.63 6.78
C VAL A 156 3.34 16.77 6.58
N ARG A 157 3.21 16.11 5.42
CA ARG A 157 2.06 15.24 5.14
C ARG A 157 2.00 14.05 6.11
N ALA A 158 3.13 13.38 6.38
CA ALA A 158 3.21 12.27 7.32
C ALA A 158 2.84 12.71 8.75
N HIS A 159 3.30 13.89 9.18
CA HIS A 159 2.94 14.44 10.50
C HIS A 159 1.44 14.71 10.60
N ARG A 160 0.84 15.40 9.62
CA ARG A 160 -0.60 15.69 9.59
C ARG A 160 -1.43 14.41 9.53
N ALA A 161 -1.02 13.45 8.70
CA ALA A 161 -1.67 12.15 8.59
C ALA A 161 -1.68 11.39 9.92
N MET A 162 -0.57 11.43 10.66
CA MET A 162 -0.49 10.80 11.99
C MET A 162 -1.39 11.50 13.01
N GLN A 163 -1.47 12.83 12.99
CA GLN A 163 -2.38 13.57 13.86
C GLN A 163 -3.84 13.25 13.55
N GLU A 164 -4.21 13.22 12.28
CA GLU A 164 -5.57 12.85 11.85
C GLU A 164 -5.91 11.42 12.25
N LEU A 165 -5.00 10.46 12.02
CA LEU A 165 -5.17 9.06 12.44
C LEU A 165 -5.44 8.96 13.94
N LYS A 166 -4.65 9.66 14.77
CA LYS A 166 -4.85 9.69 16.22
C LYS A 166 -6.23 10.22 16.60
N GLN A 167 -6.68 11.30 15.97
CA GLN A 167 -8.00 11.89 16.25
C GLN A 167 -9.12 10.93 15.85
N VAL A 168 -9.03 10.31 14.67
CA VAL A 168 -10.03 9.35 14.19
C VAL A 168 -10.08 8.13 15.10
N TYR A 169 -8.93 7.58 15.48
CA TYR A 169 -8.83 6.42 16.37
C TYR A 169 -9.48 6.69 17.73
N LEU A 170 -9.17 7.83 18.37
CA LEU A 170 -9.73 8.21 19.67
C LEU A 170 -11.25 8.44 19.60
N LYS A 171 -11.75 9.09 18.54
CA LYS A 171 -13.20 9.28 18.33
C LYS A 171 -13.94 7.95 18.16
N ARG A 172 -13.34 6.97 17.47
CA ARG A 172 -13.94 5.63 17.33
C ARG A 172 -13.99 4.89 18.65
N LYS A 173 -12.89 4.91 19.41
CA LYS A 173 -12.83 4.27 20.74
C LYS A 173 -13.82 4.87 21.74
N ALA A 174 -14.08 6.18 21.66
CA ALA A 174 -15.06 6.85 22.51
C ALA A 174 -16.52 6.47 22.17
N LYS A 175 -16.81 6.04 20.93
CA LYS A 175 -18.15 5.61 20.50
C LYS A 175 -18.45 4.13 20.81
N GLN A 176 -17.44 3.35 21.19
CA GLN A 176 -17.57 1.92 21.52
C GLN A 176 -17.69 1.66 23.04
N LYS A 177 -17.52 2.71 23.86
CA LYS A 177 -17.82 2.74 25.30
C LYS A 177 -19.23 3.25 25.54
#